data_08b802d7e6cac09a69c57c2f99ec95b6
#
_entry.id   08b802d7e6cac09a69c57c2f99ec95b6
#
_cell.length_a   1.000
_cell.length_b   1.000
_cell.length_c   1.000
_cell.angle_alpha   90.00
_cell.angle_beta   90.00
_cell.angle_gamma   90.00
#
_symmetry.space_group_name_H-M   'P 1'
#
loop_
_entity.id
_entity.type
_entity.pdbx_description
1 polymer ?
#
loop_
_entity_poly.entity_id
_entity_poly.type
_entity_poly.pdbx_seq_one_letter_code
_entity_poly.pdbx_strand_id
1 'polypeptide(L)'
;KTIPYPETLQGLAQPKGADRQGRIYLQASPFNLGDGVDASVIPDSAPIVRWDRSNNRIDTLGKVKIPATKVQRSGTSNARVIMMRPQPYAPQDEWVAAPDGRVGVARVGDYHVEWFGDRPAKGAPVPYQHVKVTDGDKQAFMDAMKNSRNRITVNTGGRGPAQELKPPEPSADEFDWPAEKPAFRSRGAFLSPEGEMWLLRSNVARDSVPVFDVFNGSGTLARRVILPKGRQLVGIGQGTVYAVRTDADGLQWLERYKR
;
A
#
# COMPACT_ATOMS: atom_id res chain seq x y z
N LYS A 1 -3.52 0.77 27.99
CA LYS A 1 -4.20 2.09 27.96
C LYS A 1 -4.62 2.38 26.53
N THR A 2 -5.92 2.48 26.26
CA THR A 2 -6.44 2.83 24.94
C THR A 2 -6.27 4.34 24.74
N ILE A 3 -5.75 4.75 23.59
CA ILE A 3 -5.63 6.16 23.23
C ILE A 3 -6.70 6.42 22.17
N PRO A 4 -7.67 7.33 22.43
CA PRO A 4 -8.69 7.64 21.45
C PRO A 4 -8.06 8.31 20.22
N TYR A 5 -8.58 7.97 19.07
CA TYR A 5 -8.23 8.61 17.81
C TYR A 5 -8.79 10.05 17.81
N PRO A 6 -8.07 11.06 17.29
CA PRO A 6 -8.61 12.38 17.12
C PRO A 6 -9.86 12.36 16.22
N GLU A 7 -10.88 13.15 16.57
CA GLU A 7 -12.12 13.24 15.80
C GLU A 7 -11.86 13.63 14.33
N THR A 8 -10.91 14.52 14.12
CA THR A 8 -10.48 14.96 12.77
C THR A 8 -9.83 13.87 11.92
N LEU A 9 -9.42 12.74 12.53
CA LEU A 9 -8.87 11.56 11.86
C LEU A 9 -9.84 10.38 11.88
N GLN A 10 -11.06 10.58 12.40
CA GLN A 10 -12.09 9.54 12.42
C GLN A 10 -12.51 9.18 11.00
N GLY A 11 -12.42 7.90 10.70
CA GLY A 11 -12.68 7.29 9.40
C GLY A 11 -11.41 6.99 8.63
N LEU A 12 -11.10 5.75 8.44
CA LEU A 12 -10.15 5.13 7.49
C LEU A 12 -8.68 5.65 7.44
N ALA A 13 -8.22 6.46 8.41
CA ALA A 13 -6.80 6.76 8.50
C ALA A 13 -6.03 5.52 9.00
N GLN A 14 -5.06 5.06 8.21
CA GLN A 14 -4.28 3.87 8.58
C GLN A 14 -2.89 4.30 9.09
N PRO A 15 -2.49 3.92 10.32
CA PRO A 15 -1.16 4.17 10.82
C PRO A 15 -0.14 3.32 10.04
N LYS A 16 0.94 3.95 9.58
CA LYS A 16 2.06 3.28 8.91
C LYS A 16 3.33 3.21 9.76
N GLY A 17 3.44 4.03 10.81
CA GLY A 17 4.60 4.01 11.66
C GLY A 17 4.55 5.05 12.77
N ALA A 18 5.57 5.02 13.62
CA ALA A 18 5.81 6.02 14.65
C ALA A 18 7.29 6.37 14.70
N ASP A 19 7.61 7.59 15.12
CA ASP A 19 8.98 8.00 15.34
C ASP A 19 9.42 7.81 16.81
N ARG A 20 10.69 8.13 17.09
CA ARG A 20 11.26 8.01 18.45
C ARG A 20 10.61 8.94 19.47
N GLN A 21 9.89 9.99 19.04
CA GLN A 21 9.13 10.90 19.90
C GLN A 21 7.71 10.40 20.17
N GLY A 22 7.33 9.24 19.59
CA GLY A 22 6.01 8.64 19.72
C GLY A 22 4.92 9.32 18.90
N ARG A 23 5.29 10.17 17.93
CA ARG A 23 4.35 10.73 16.95
C ARG A 23 3.97 9.65 15.95
N ILE A 24 2.69 9.60 15.60
CA ILE A 24 2.14 8.60 14.69
C ILE A 24 1.98 9.20 13.31
N TYR A 25 2.35 8.43 12.30
CA TYR A 25 2.27 8.78 10.88
C TYR A 25 1.17 7.97 10.22
N LEU A 26 0.26 8.68 9.54
CA LEU A 26 -0.94 8.08 8.96
C LEU A 26 -1.15 8.60 7.54
N GLN A 27 -1.73 7.76 6.71
CA GLN A 27 -2.37 8.20 5.48
C GLN A 27 -3.83 8.47 5.78
N ALA A 28 -4.22 9.74 5.73
CA ALA A 28 -5.62 10.10 5.96
C ALA A 28 -6.49 9.70 4.77
N SER A 29 -7.77 9.45 5.04
CA SER A 29 -8.72 9.22 3.95
C SER A 29 -8.82 10.48 3.09
N PRO A 30 -8.79 10.35 1.76
CA PRO A 30 -9.07 11.47 0.88
C PRO A 30 -10.56 11.86 0.88
N PHE A 31 -11.42 11.04 1.50
CA PHE A 31 -12.86 11.25 1.55
C PHE A 31 -13.26 11.80 2.92
N ASN A 32 -14.01 12.90 2.95
CA ASN A 32 -14.76 13.32 4.13
C ASN A 32 -16.02 12.46 4.25
N LEU A 33 -16.07 11.56 5.20
CA LEU A 33 -17.23 10.68 5.42
C LEU A 33 -18.44 11.40 6.05
N GLY A 34 -18.27 12.69 6.47
CA GLY A 34 -19.31 13.45 7.19
C GLY A 34 -20.40 14.08 6.31
N ASP A 35 -20.10 14.44 5.07
CA ASP A 35 -20.95 15.30 4.23
C ASP A 35 -21.53 14.60 2.99
N GLY A 36 -21.83 13.31 3.07
CA GLY A 36 -22.35 12.57 1.92
C GLY A 36 -21.30 12.56 0.80
N VAL A 37 -20.53 11.49 0.69
CA VAL A 37 -19.47 11.35 -0.31
C VAL A 37 -20.07 11.64 -1.69
N ASP A 38 -19.72 12.78 -2.27
CA ASP A 38 -19.92 12.99 -3.70
C ASP A 38 -18.92 12.07 -4.45
N ALA A 39 -19.39 10.86 -4.71
CA ALA A 39 -18.59 9.86 -5.43
C ALA A 39 -18.35 10.25 -6.90
N SER A 40 -18.73 11.45 -7.33
CA SER A 40 -18.39 11.96 -8.66
C SER A 40 -16.96 12.45 -8.76
N VAL A 41 -16.35 12.84 -7.64
CA VAL A 41 -14.96 13.28 -7.56
C VAL A 41 -14.17 12.34 -6.67
N ILE A 42 -13.48 11.37 -7.28
CA ILE A 42 -12.54 10.52 -6.56
C ILE A 42 -11.20 11.25 -6.54
N PRO A 43 -10.67 11.62 -5.37
CA PRO A 43 -9.34 12.19 -5.29
C PRO A 43 -8.28 11.22 -5.83
N ASP A 44 -7.26 11.73 -6.50
CA ASP A 44 -6.11 10.96 -6.99
C ASP A 44 -4.97 10.89 -5.98
N SER A 45 -5.11 11.60 -4.87
CA SER A 45 -4.08 11.73 -3.85
C SER A 45 -4.68 11.77 -2.43
N ALA A 46 -3.88 11.33 -1.46
CA ALA A 46 -4.22 11.34 -0.05
C ALA A 46 -3.14 12.06 0.77
N PRO A 47 -3.49 12.81 1.82
CA PRO A 47 -2.51 13.46 2.67
C PRO A 47 -1.81 12.45 3.59
N ILE A 48 -0.50 12.67 3.79
CA ILE A 48 0.27 12.07 4.88
C ILE A 48 0.22 13.03 6.05
N VAL A 49 -0.26 12.57 7.18
CA VAL A 49 -0.35 13.37 8.39
C VAL A 49 0.50 12.78 9.50
N ARG A 50 1.05 13.66 10.34
CA ARG A 50 1.76 13.34 11.56
C ARG A 50 0.90 13.77 12.74
N TRP A 51 0.57 12.85 13.61
CA TRP A 51 -0.16 13.12 14.84
C TRP A 51 0.78 13.06 16.05
N ASP A 52 0.95 14.22 16.71
CA ASP A 52 1.64 14.32 17.98
C ASP A 52 0.62 14.14 19.12
N ARG A 53 0.72 13.00 19.79
CA ARG A 53 -0.19 12.62 20.86
C ARG A 53 0.01 13.41 22.16
N SER A 54 1.15 14.07 22.33
CA SER A 54 1.46 14.81 23.55
C SER A 54 0.63 16.11 23.67
N ASN A 55 0.36 16.74 22.53
CA ASN A 55 -0.37 18.00 22.43
C ASN A 55 -1.58 17.93 21.48
N ASN A 56 -1.90 16.72 21.00
CA ASN A 56 -2.98 16.43 20.04
C ASN A 56 -2.88 17.23 18.72
N ARG A 57 -1.67 17.60 18.33
CA ARG A 57 -1.41 18.34 17.10
C ARG A 57 -1.32 17.40 15.89
N ILE A 58 -1.97 17.82 14.81
CA ILE A 58 -1.93 17.13 13.51
C ILE A 58 -1.30 18.05 12.47
N ASP A 59 -0.21 17.58 11.86
CA ASP A 59 0.48 18.29 10.77
C ASP A 59 0.35 17.51 9.48
N THR A 60 0.02 18.18 8.38
CA THR A 60 0.12 17.58 7.03
C THR A 60 1.55 17.75 6.52
N LEU A 61 2.19 16.61 6.19
CA LEU A 61 3.58 16.59 5.73
C LEU A 61 3.70 16.60 4.20
N GLY A 62 2.72 16.03 3.52
CA GLY A 62 2.70 15.93 2.06
C GLY A 62 1.49 15.15 1.58
N LYS A 63 1.46 14.86 0.28
CA LYS A 63 0.44 14.02 -0.35
C LYS A 63 1.09 12.88 -1.10
N VAL A 64 0.40 11.76 -1.19
CA VAL A 64 0.77 10.60 -1.99
C VAL A 64 -0.30 10.31 -3.02
N LYS A 65 0.11 9.93 -4.22
CA LYS A 65 -0.81 9.42 -5.23
C LYS A 65 -1.40 8.09 -4.74
N ILE A 66 -2.72 7.99 -4.78
CA ILE A 66 -3.44 6.77 -4.44
C ILE A 66 -3.86 6.02 -5.71
N PRO A 67 -4.13 4.71 -5.63
CA PRO A 67 -4.51 3.94 -6.79
C PRO A 67 -5.87 4.42 -7.35
N ALA A 68 -5.97 4.47 -8.66
CA ALA A 68 -7.24 4.74 -9.32
C ALA A 68 -8.29 3.70 -8.90
N THR A 69 -9.50 4.16 -8.65
CA THR A 69 -10.62 3.34 -8.19
C THR A 69 -11.79 3.51 -9.14
N LYS A 70 -12.32 2.40 -9.65
CA LYS A 70 -13.54 2.41 -10.47
C LYS A 70 -14.75 2.39 -9.55
N VAL A 71 -15.64 3.36 -9.73
CA VAL A 71 -16.91 3.42 -9.00
C VAL A 71 -18.00 2.81 -9.86
N GLN A 72 -18.59 1.74 -9.38
CA GLN A 72 -19.80 1.18 -9.94
C GLN A 72 -20.99 1.55 -9.07
N ARG A 73 -21.99 2.15 -9.68
CA ARG A 73 -23.26 2.46 -9.04
C ARG A 73 -24.29 1.44 -9.51
N SER A 74 -24.88 0.71 -8.57
CA SER A 74 -25.99 -0.20 -8.85
C SER A 74 -27.12 0.05 -7.84
N GLY A 75 -28.35 -0.28 -8.21
CA GLY A 75 -29.51 -0.15 -7.34
C GLY A 75 -30.57 0.81 -7.88
N THR A 76 -31.72 0.81 -7.21
CA THR A 76 -32.89 1.67 -7.49
C THR A 76 -32.77 2.99 -6.71
N SER A 77 -33.71 3.92 -6.96
CA SER A 77 -33.77 5.22 -6.28
C SER A 77 -33.75 5.13 -4.75
N ASN A 78 -34.20 4.02 -4.18
CA ASN A 78 -34.35 3.81 -2.73
C ASN A 78 -33.21 2.98 -2.09
N ALA A 79 -32.34 2.35 -2.89
CA ALA A 79 -31.22 1.54 -2.38
C ALA A 79 -30.05 1.64 -3.37
N ARG A 80 -29.19 2.65 -3.19
CA ARG A 80 -27.97 2.83 -4.01
C ARG A 80 -26.82 2.07 -3.37
N VAL A 81 -26.25 1.13 -4.11
CA VAL A 81 -25.01 0.45 -3.74
C VAL A 81 -23.87 1.09 -4.54
N ILE A 82 -22.90 1.67 -3.85
CA ILE A 82 -21.67 2.19 -4.43
C ILE A 82 -20.58 1.14 -4.18
N MET A 83 -20.09 0.54 -5.25
CA MET A 83 -18.97 -0.39 -5.18
C MET A 83 -17.71 0.32 -5.70
N MET A 84 -16.70 0.39 -4.85
CA MET A 84 -15.38 0.89 -5.20
C MET A 84 -14.47 -0.29 -5.53
N ARG A 85 -14.00 -0.37 -6.77
CA ARG A 85 -13.07 -1.42 -7.21
C ARG A 85 -11.70 -0.80 -7.47
N PRO A 86 -10.66 -1.21 -6.75
CA PRO A 86 -9.30 -0.79 -7.08
C PRO A 86 -8.91 -1.34 -8.45
N GLN A 87 -8.25 -0.53 -9.25
CA GLN A 87 -7.72 -0.96 -10.55
C GLN A 87 -6.47 -1.83 -10.33
N PRO A 88 -6.34 -2.97 -11.04
CA PRO A 88 -5.14 -3.79 -10.97
C PRO A 88 -3.91 -3.02 -11.44
N TYR A 89 -2.79 -3.17 -10.75
CA TYR A 89 -1.53 -2.50 -11.10
C TYR A 89 -1.64 -0.98 -11.26
N ALA A 90 -2.66 -0.35 -10.65
CA ALA A 90 -2.81 1.11 -10.70
C ALA A 90 -1.56 1.79 -10.14
N PRO A 91 -0.99 2.78 -10.85
CA PRO A 91 0.14 3.53 -10.36
C PRO A 91 -0.22 4.29 -9.07
N GLN A 92 0.54 4.04 -8.00
CA GLN A 92 0.41 4.71 -6.71
C GLN A 92 1.79 4.98 -6.11
N ASP A 93 1.87 6.01 -5.29
CA ASP A 93 3.07 6.26 -4.51
C ASP A 93 3.16 5.29 -3.32
N GLU A 94 4.39 4.98 -2.90
CA GLU A 94 4.66 4.25 -1.67
C GLU A 94 5.40 5.15 -0.70
N TRP A 95 5.16 4.98 0.60
CA TRP A 95 5.80 5.82 1.59
C TRP A 95 6.12 5.07 2.88
N VAL A 96 7.09 5.58 3.62
CA VAL A 96 7.55 5.06 4.91
C VAL A 96 7.75 6.20 5.89
N ALA A 97 7.51 5.94 7.18
CA ALA A 97 7.82 6.87 8.26
C ALA A 97 9.11 6.43 8.96
N ALA A 98 10.09 7.31 9.00
CA ALA A 98 11.38 7.03 9.61
C ALA A 98 11.39 7.35 11.12
N PRO A 99 12.18 6.60 11.93
CA PRO A 99 12.29 6.84 13.36
C PRO A 99 12.83 8.22 13.74
N ASP A 100 13.49 8.92 12.82
CA ASP A 100 13.98 10.29 12.99
C ASP A 100 12.92 11.36 12.66
N GLY A 101 11.71 10.95 12.32
CA GLY A 101 10.59 11.85 12.03
C GLY A 101 10.47 12.27 10.57
N ARG A 102 11.36 11.81 9.69
CA ARG A 102 11.22 12.02 8.25
C ARG A 102 10.23 11.03 7.63
N VAL A 103 9.67 11.44 6.52
CA VAL A 103 8.82 10.59 5.67
C VAL A 103 9.45 10.46 4.31
N GLY A 104 9.77 9.23 3.91
CA GLY A 104 10.22 8.91 2.56
C GLY A 104 9.04 8.56 1.66
N VAL A 105 8.96 9.18 0.50
CA VAL A 105 7.93 8.93 -0.52
C VAL A 105 8.60 8.53 -1.82
N ALA A 106 8.25 7.35 -2.32
CA ALA A 106 8.60 6.90 -3.66
C ALA A 106 7.51 7.36 -4.63
N ARG A 107 7.88 8.22 -5.56
CA ARG A 107 6.98 8.75 -6.59
C ARG A 107 6.90 7.81 -7.77
N VAL A 108 5.69 7.40 -8.11
CA VAL A 108 5.47 6.45 -9.21
C VAL A 108 5.56 7.10 -10.59
N GLY A 109 5.37 8.42 -10.68
CA GLY A 109 5.31 9.13 -11.97
C GLY A 109 6.62 9.11 -12.74
N ASP A 110 7.72 9.40 -12.07
CA ASP A 110 9.07 9.48 -12.65
C ASP A 110 10.11 8.64 -11.89
N TYR A 111 9.63 7.78 -11.01
CA TYR A 111 10.42 6.86 -10.19
C TYR A 111 11.60 7.51 -9.48
N HIS A 112 11.32 8.36 -8.54
CA HIS A 112 12.31 8.90 -7.61
C HIS A 112 11.82 8.77 -6.16
N VAL A 113 12.74 8.98 -5.20
CA VAL A 113 12.41 9.04 -3.78
C VAL A 113 12.67 10.45 -3.27
N GLU A 114 11.71 11.01 -2.55
CA GLU A 114 11.85 12.26 -1.82
C GLU A 114 11.57 12.08 -0.33
N TRP A 115 12.26 12.86 0.48
CA TRP A 115 12.13 12.86 1.93
C TRP A 115 11.56 14.18 2.41
N PHE A 116 10.54 14.09 3.25
CA PHE A 116 9.89 15.22 3.93
C PHE A 116 10.28 15.25 5.40
N GLY A 117 10.25 16.42 6.03
CA GLY A 117 10.57 16.65 7.44
C GLY A 117 11.69 17.68 7.61
N ASP A 118 12.37 17.63 8.75
CA ASP A 118 13.37 18.65 9.12
C ASP A 118 14.57 18.74 8.17
N ARG A 119 14.87 17.67 7.44
CA ARG A 119 15.93 17.62 6.41
C ARG A 119 15.36 17.05 5.12
N PRO A 120 14.63 17.87 4.35
CA PRO A 120 14.05 17.43 3.10
C PRO A 120 15.14 17.13 2.07
N ALA A 121 14.88 16.13 1.24
CA ALA A 121 15.77 15.75 0.15
C ALA A 121 14.94 15.18 -1.00
N LYS A 122 15.41 15.39 -2.24
CA LYS A 122 14.79 14.84 -3.44
C LYS A 122 15.86 14.21 -4.32
N GLY A 123 15.70 12.91 -4.57
CA GLY A 123 16.55 12.17 -5.49
C GLY A 123 16.22 12.45 -6.95
N ALA A 124 17.15 12.15 -7.83
CA ALA A 124 16.91 12.17 -9.28
C ALA A 124 16.04 10.97 -9.69
N PRO A 125 15.28 11.07 -10.80
CA PRO A 125 14.58 9.94 -11.38
C PRO A 125 15.52 8.77 -11.71
N VAL A 126 15.09 7.56 -11.42
CA VAL A 126 15.85 6.34 -11.65
C VAL A 126 15.29 5.61 -12.86
N PRO A 127 16.12 5.33 -13.88
CA PRO A 127 15.69 4.51 -15.01
C PRO A 127 15.27 3.10 -14.58
N TYR A 128 14.16 2.63 -15.09
CA TYR A 128 13.67 1.29 -14.81
C TYR A 128 13.18 0.60 -16.08
N GLN A 129 13.19 -0.73 -16.04
CA GLN A 129 12.66 -1.54 -17.12
C GLN A 129 11.14 -1.56 -17.05
N HIS A 130 10.48 -1.19 -18.14
CA HIS A 130 9.04 -1.32 -18.29
C HIS A 130 8.64 -2.79 -18.39
N VAL A 131 7.71 -3.21 -17.57
CA VAL A 131 7.22 -4.59 -17.51
C VAL A 131 5.78 -4.61 -17.97
N LYS A 132 5.52 -5.29 -19.08
CA LYS A 132 4.15 -5.44 -19.61
C LYS A 132 3.28 -6.27 -18.67
N VAL A 133 2.00 -5.92 -18.58
CA VAL A 133 0.99 -6.76 -17.93
C VAL A 133 0.66 -7.91 -18.88
N THR A 134 0.82 -9.14 -18.40
CA THR A 134 0.56 -10.38 -19.16
C THR A 134 -0.73 -11.04 -18.71
N ASP A 135 -1.27 -11.97 -19.50
CA ASP A 135 -2.43 -12.75 -19.09
C ASP A 135 -2.15 -13.59 -17.82
N GLY A 136 -0.91 -14.03 -17.63
CA GLY A 136 -0.50 -14.67 -16.38
C GLY A 136 -0.59 -13.75 -15.18
N ASP A 137 -0.36 -12.43 -15.34
CA ASP A 137 -0.54 -11.44 -14.29
C ASP A 137 -2.02 -11.21 -13.97
N LYS A 138 -2.87 -11.16 -15.02
CA LYS A 138 -4.32 -11.03 -14.85
C LYS A 138 -4.87 -12.22 -14.07
N GLN A 139 -4.47 -13.43 -14.44
CA GLN A 139 -4.87 -14.64 -13.74
C GLN A 139 -4.41 -14.64 -12.28
N ALA A 140 -3.14 -14.31 -12.01
CA ALA A 140 -2.60 -14.24 -10.65
C ALA A 140 -3.34 -13.21 -9.79
N PHE A 141 -3.73 -12.07 -10.36
CA PHE A 141 -4.53 -11.07 -9.66
C PHE A 141 -5.94 -11.62 -9.32
N MET A 142 -6.59 -12.28 -10.28
CA MET A 142 -7.92 -12.88 -10.07
C MET A 142 -7.88 -13.97 -9.00
N ASP A 143 -6.85 -14.81 -9.00
CA ASP A 143 -6.66 -15.86 -8.00
C ASP A 143 -6.43 -15.26 -6.60
N ALA A 144 -5.61 -14.20 -6.51
CA ALA A 144 -5.39 -13.49 -5.25
C ALA A 144 -6.69 -12.85 -4.72
N MET A 145 -7.52 -12.29 -5.61
CA MET A 145 -8.83 -11.78 -5.24
C MET A 145 -9.77 -12.88 -4.72
N LYS A 146 -9.80 -14.03 -5.35
CA LYS A 146 -10.60 -15.18 -4.88
C LYS A 146 -10.18 -15.62 -3.47
N ASN A 147 -8.88 -15.69 -3.24
CA ASN A 147 -8.32 -16.11 -1.95
C ASN A 147 -8.48 -15.08 -0.84
N SER A 148 -8.53 -13.78 -1.17
CA SER A 148 -8.67 -12.68 -0.20
C SER A 148 -10.12 -12.37 0.18
N ARG A 149 -11.10 -13.01 -0.45
CA ARG A 149 -12.51 -12.80 -0.15
C ARG A 149 -12.83 -13.36 1.23
N ASN A 150 -12.79 -12.48 2.22
CA ASN A 150 -13.41 -12.74 3.50
C ASN A 150 -14.90 -12.96 3.29
N ARG A 151 -15.45 -14.02 3.89
CA ARG A 151 -16.90 -14.26 3.96
C ARG A 151 -17.55 -13.06 4.62
N ILE A 152 -18.31 -12.28 3.87
CA ILE A 152 -19.10 -11.19 4.43
C ILE A 152 -20.38 -11.83 4.98
N THR A 153 -20.45 -11.97 6.29
CA THR A 153 -21.68 -12.39 6.96
C THR A 153 -22.50 -11.14 7.23
N VAL A 154 -23.57 -10.93 6.49
CA VAL A 154 -24.52 -9.84 6.75
C VAL A 154 -25.53 -10.31 7.79
N ASN A 155 -25.45 -9.74 8.98
CA ASN A 155 -26.47 -9.94 10.02
C ASN A 155 -27.62 -8.97 9.73
N THR A 156 -28.63 -9.43 9.03
CA THR A 156 -29.85 -8.66 8.73
C THR A 156 -30.74 -8.60 9.97
N GLY A 157 -30.35 -7.97 11.05
CA GLY A 157 -31.12 -7.57 12.26
C GLY A 157 -32.46 -8.25 12.57
N GLY A 158 -32.82 -9.37 11.94
CA GLY A 158 -34.05 -10.16 12.06
C GLY A 158 -33.76 -11.55 12.61
N ARG A 159 -34.78 -12.18 13.20
CA ARG A 159 -34.74 -13.52 13.82
C ARG A 159 -34.49 -14.70 12.84
N GLY A 160 -33.87 -14.46 11.67
CA GLY A 160 -33.54 -15.50 10.69
C GLY A 160 -32.06 -15.90 10.75
N PRO A 161 -31.68 -17.11 10.25
CA PRO A 161 -30.27 -17.50 10.13
C PRO A 161 -29.54 -16.52 9.22
N ALA A 162 -28.30 -16.17 9.62
CA ALA A 162 -27.41 -15.29 8.84
C ALA A 162 -27.26 -15.86 7.42
N GLN A 163 -27.67 -15.11 6.41
CA GLN A 163 -27.41 -15.49 5.01
C GLN A 163 -26.00 -15.14 4.62
N GLU A 164 -25.24 -16.14 4.20
CA GLU A 164 -23.94 -15.96 3.59
C GLU A 164 -24.15 -15.43 2.16
N LEU A 165 -24.01 -14.10 2.00
CA LEU A 165 -24.02 -13.49 0.68
C LEU A 165 -22.66 -13.77 0.02
N LYS A 166 -22.64 -14.64 -0.98
CA LYS A 166 -21.51 -14.78 -1.89
C LYS A 166 -21.65 -13.74 -2.99
N PRO A 167 -20.88 -12.65 -2.95
CA PRO A 167 -20.89 -11.71 -4.07
C PRO A 167 -20.42 -12.43 -5.35
N PRO A 168 -20.98 -12.09 -6.51
CA PRO A 168 -20.61 -12.73 -7.77
C PRO A 168 -19.08 -12.59 -7.99
N GLU A 169 -18.47 -13.62 -8.56
CA GLU A 169 -17.07 -13.59 -8.91
C GLU A 169 -16.87 -12.58 -10.04
N PRO A 170 -16.01 -11.54 -9.87
CA PRO A 170 -15.73 -10.63 -10.97
C PRO A 170 -14.99 -11.37 -12.08
N SER A 171 -15.28 -11.03 -13.31
CA SER A 171 -14.50 -11.48 -14.47
C SER A 171 -13.32 -10.55 -14.72
N ALA A 172 -12.30 -11.03 -15.44
CA ALA A 172 -11.14 -10.22 -15.79
C ALA A 172 -11.53 -8.99 -16.66
N ASP A 173 -12.61 -9.09 -17.44
CA ASP A 173 -13.10 -8.03 -18.33
C ASP A 173 -13.76 -6.86 -17.58
N GLU A 174 -14.05 -7.05 -16.28
CA GLU A 174 -14.60 -5.98 -15.45
C GLU A 174 -13.51 -4.98 -14.98
N PHE A 175 -12.24 -5.26 -15.23
CA PHE A 175 -11.10 -4.43 -14.82
C PHE A 175 -10.46 -3.72 -16.01
N ASP A 176 -10.04 -2.48 -15.77
CA ASP A 176 -9.21 -1.73 -16.70
C ASP A 176 -7.74 -2.10 -16.44
N TRP A 177 -7.17 -2.91 -17.31
CA TRP A 177 -5.79 -3.37 -17.19
C TRP A 177 -4.84 -2.37 -17.84
N PRO A 178 -3.82 -1.87 -17.11
CA PRO A 178 -2.80 -1.05 -17.74
C PRO A 178 -1.92 -1.89 -18.67
N ALA A 179 -1.35 -1.25 -19.69
CA ALA A 179 -0.41 -1.94 -20.59
C ALA A 179 0.87 -2.39 -19.87
N GLU A 180 1.30 -1.64 -18.85
CA GLU A 180 2.55 -1.85 -18.13
C GLU A 180 2.32 -1.73 -16.62
N LYS A 181 3.15 -2.44 -15.86
CA LYS A 181 3.21 -2.36 -14.41
C LYS A 181 3.97 -1.09 -13.98
N PRO A 182 3.63 -0.49 -12.82
CA PRO A 182 4.47 0.57 -12.24
C PRO A 182 5.88 0.09 -11.96
N ALA A 183 6.84 1.00 -11.76
CA ALA A 183 8.24 0.67 -11.47
C ALA A 183 8.43 -0.22 -10.24
N PHE A 184 7.58 -0.04 -9.24
CA PHE A 184 7.60 -0.80 -7.98
C PHE A 184 6.19 -1.28 -7.61
N ARG A 185 6.14 -2.29 -6.76
CA ARG A 185 4.89 -2.92 -6.31
C ARG A 185 4.23 -2.12 -5.20
N SER A 186 2.91 -2.11 -5.24
CA SER A 186 2.08 -1.67 -4.11
C SER A 186 2.41 -2.47 -2.85
N ARG A 187 2.47 -1.77 -1.71
CA ARG A 187 2.87 -2.32 -0.40
C ARG A 187 4.27 -2.94 -0.39
N GLY A 188 5.10 -2.50 -1.32
CA GLY A 188 6.48 -2.98 -1.48
C GLY A 188 7.53 -2.09 -0.85
N ALA A 189 7.15 -1.11 -0.05
CA ALA A 189 8.07 -0.19 0.62
C ALA A 189 8.40 -0.65 2.04
N PHE A 190 9.69 -0.71 2.34
CA PHE A 190 10.21 -1.03 3.68
C PHE A 190 11.23 0.01 4.08
N LEU A 191 11.41 0.19 5.38
CA LEU A 191 12.42 1.06 5.95
C LEU A 191 13.45 0.22 6.72
N SER A 192 14.74 0.48 6.47
CA SER A 192 15.80 -0.10 7.29
C SER A 192 16.04 0.73 8.55
N PRO A 193 16.62 0.16 9.62
CA PRO A 193 17.02 0.90 10.81
C PRO A 193 17.99 2.05 10.54
N GLU A 194 18.76 1.97 9.47
CA GLU A 194 19.71 2.99 9.02
C GLU A 194 19.02 4.14 8.25
N GLY A 195 17.71 4.06 8.04
CA GLY A 195 16.93 5.08 7.34
C GLY A 195 16.97 4.98 5.83
N GLU A 196 17.23 3.79 5.28
CA GLU A 196 17.14 3.53 3.85
C GLU A 196 15.75 3.02 3.48
N MET A 197 15.22 3.53 2.38
CA MET A 197 13.96 3.05 1.81
C MET A 197 14.22 1.95 0.78
N TRP A 198 13.62 0.78 1.01
CA TRP A 198 13.71 -0.37 0.13
C TRP A 198 12.40 -0.50 -0.64
N LEU A 199 12.47 -0.55 -1.96
CA LEU A 199 11.31 -0.64 -2.84
C LEU A 199 11.35 -1.94 -3.63
N LEU A 200 10.33 -2.78 -3.47
CA LEU A 200 10.17 -3.99 -4.25
C LEU A 200 9.78 -3.63 -5.68
N ARG A 201 10.67 -3.93 -6.63
CA ARG A 201 10.43 -3.68 -8.06
C ARG A 201 9.29 -4.53 -8.61
N SER A 202 8.59 -3.98 -9.58
CA SER A 202 7.71 -4.79 -10.42
C SER A 202 8.54 -5.72 -11.30
N ASN A 203 8.09 -6.95 -11.44
CA ASN A 203 8.73 -7.97 -12.25
C ASN A 203 7.68 -8.78 -13.03
N VAL A 204 8.13 -9.64 -13.92
CA VAL A 204 7.26 -10.55 -14.67
C VAL A 204 6.65 -11.56 -13.70
N ALA A 205 5.36 -11.94 -13.89
CA ALA A 205 4.67 -12.85 -12.96
C ALA A 205 5.41 -14.19 -12.72
N ARG A 206 6.12 -14.68 -13.74
CA ARG A 206 6.90 -15.93 -13.66
C ARG A 206 8.28 -15.76 -13.01
N ASP A 207 8.76 -14.52 -12.90
CA ASP A 207 10.00 -14.21 -12.20
C ASP A 207 9.71 -14.09 -10.73
N SER A 208 10.06 -15.09 -9.98
CA SER A 208 9.82 -15.16 -8.54
C SER A 208 11.02 -14.68 -7.72
N VAL A 209 12.00 -14.03 -8.36
CA VAL A 209 13.15 -13.43 -7.69
C VAL A 209 12.79 -12.00 -7.25
N PRO A 210 12.64 -11.73 -5.94
CA PRO A 210 12.37 -10.38 -5.47
C PRO A 210 13.61 -9.50 -5.60
N VAL A 211 13.46 -8.35 -6.25
CA VAL A 211 14.52 -7.33 -6.41
C VAL A 211 14.08 -6.06 -5.73
N PHE A 212 14.91 -5.56 -4.84
CA PHE A 212 14.68 -4.29 -4.13
C PHE A 212 15.68 -3.23 -4.60
N ASP A 213 15.16 -2.09 -5.00
CA ASP A 213 15.95 -0.87 -5.13
C ASP A 213 16.05 -0.21 -3.75
N VAL A 214 17.26 0.11 -3.31
CA VAL A 214 17.55 0.67 -1.98
C VAL A 214 17.99 2.11 -2.13
N PHE A 215 17.20 3.02 -1.56
CA PHE A 215 17.43 4.45 -1.58
C PHE A 215 17.93 4.93 -0.23
N ASN A 216 18.95 5.77 -0.25
CA ASN A 216 19.49 6.38 0.96
C ASN A 216 18.65 7.59 1.43
N GLY A 217 19.08 8.22 2.52
CA GLY A 217 18.41 9.38 3.10
C GLY A 217 18.45 10.67 2.27
N SER A 218 19.17 10.70 1.13
CA SER A 218 19.11 11.78 0.14
C SER A 218 18.20 11.48 -1.06
N GLY A 219 17.54 10.29 -1.07
CA GLY A 219 16.72 9.85 -2.19
C GLY A 219 17.50 9.26 -3.36
N THR A 220 18.80 9.05 -3.21
CA THR A 220 19.65 8.47 -4.25
C THR A 220 19.58 6.94 -4.18
N LEU A 221 19.49 6.28 -5.35
CA LEU A 221 19.59 4.82 -5.45
C LEU A 221 21.02 4.39 -5.06
N ALA A 222 21.15 3.75 -3.90
CA ALA A 222 22.44 3.32 -3.36
C ALA A 222 22.88 1.96 -3.90
N ARG A 223 21.94 1.01 -4.01
CA ARG A 223 22.21 -0.37 -4.45
C ARG A 223 20.93 -1.13 -4.77
N ARG A 224 21.08 -2.32 -5.31
CA ARG A 224 20.03 -3.31 -5.47
C ARG A 224 20.29 -4.52 -4.60
N VAL A 225 19.22 -5.07 -4.03
CA VAL A 225 19.26 -6.28 -3.23
C VAL A 225 18.33 -7.31 -3.86
N ILE A 226 18.84 -8.53 -4.05
CA ILE A 226 18.11 -9.64 -4.63
C ILE A 226 17.92 -10.68 -3.53
N LEU A 227 16.68 -11.04 -3.23
CA LEU A 227 16.38 -12.16 -2.34
C LEU A 227 16.31 -13.47 -3.13
N PRO A 228 16.58 -14.62 -2.50
CA PRO A 228 16.39 -15.90 -3.17
C PRO A 228 14.94 -16.08 -3.65
N LYS A 229 14.78 -16.93 -4.68
CA LYS A 229 13.49 -17.25 -5.26
C LYS A 229 12.49 -17.75 -4.21
N GLY A 230 11.24 -17.30 -4.29
CA GLY A 230 10.16 -17.72 -3.40
C GLY A 230 10.26 -17.16 -1.97
N ARG A 231 11.06 -16.09 -1.77
CA ARG A 231 11.14 -15.40 -0.48
C ARG A 231 10.36 -14.09 -0.52
N GLN A 232 9.69 -13.82 0.58
CA GLN A 232 9.01 -12.55 0.81
C GLN A 232 9.71 -11.80 1.94
N LEU A 233 10.14 -10.57 1.70
CA LEU A 233 10.68 -9.70 2.75
C LEU A 233 9.58 -9.38 3.76
N VAL A 234 9.88 -9.58 5.05
CA VAL A 234 8.96 -9.27 6.15
C VAL A 234 9.54 -8.27 7.14
N GLY A 235 10.84 -8.04 7.10
CA GLY A 235 11.48 -7.07 7.98
C GLY A 235 12.96 -6.86 7.67
N ILE A 236 13.46 -5.71 8.11
CA ILE A 236 14.86 -5.33 8.02
C ILE A 236 15.33 -4.95 9.42
N GLY A 237 16.34 -5.64 9.91
CA GLY A 237 17.00 -5.36 11.18
C GLY A 237 18.39 -4.76 10.96
N GLN A 238 19.06 -4.41 12.06
CA GLN A 238 20.42 -3.93 11.99
C GLN A 238 21.35 -5.05 11.46
N GLY A 239 21.94 -4.85 10.29
CA GLY A 239 22.80 -5.83 9.63
C GLY A 239 22.09 -7.14 9.21
N THR A 240 20.77 -7.19 9.22
CA THR A 240 20.00 -8.40 8.92
C THR A 240 18.76 -8.12 8.09
N VAL A 241 18.36 -9.12 7.32
CA VAL A 241 17.10 -9.15 6.55
C VAL A 241 16.32 -10.38 6.97
N TYR A 242 15.03 -10.22 7.19
CA TYR A 242 14.11 -11.30 7.53
C TYR A 242 13.18 -11.56 6.35
N ALA A 243 13.11 -12.79 5.91
CA ALA A 243 12.24 -13.21 4.82
C ALA A 243 11.43 -14.45 5.22
N VAL A 244 10.27 -14.59 4.62
CA VAL A 244 9.43 -15.78 4.76
C VAL A 244 9.54 -16.62 3.49
N ARG A 245 9.77 -17.90 3.66
CA ARG A 245 9.62 -18.94 2.64
C ARG A 245 8.36 -19.73 2.95
N THR A 246 7.51 -19.90 1.94
CA THR A 246 6.40 -20.84 2.01
C THR A 246 6.78 -22.10 1.23
N ASP A 247 6.63 -23.28 1.85
CA ASP A 247 6.91 -24.55 1.21
C ASP A 247 5.70 -25.09 0.41
N ALA A 248 5.84 -26.28 -0.15
CA ALA A 248 4.79 -26.91 -0.97
C ALA A 248 3.53 -27.26 -0.16
N ASP A 249 3.68 -27.46 1.15
CA ASP A 249 2.57 -27.79 2.06
C ASP A 249 1.91 -26.52 2.64
N GLY A 250 2.37 -25.33 2.22
CA GLY A 250 1.86 -24.04 2.68
C GLY A 250 2.41 -23.60 4.03
N LEU A 251 3.39 -24.32 4.61
CA LEU A 251 4.02 -23.92 5.86
C LEU A 251 4.98 -22.76 5.65
N GLN A 252 4.97 -21.84 6.58
CA GLN A 252 5.80 -20.65 6.54
C GLN A 252 7.03 -20.78 7.45
N TRP A 253 8.19 -20.47 6.88
CA TRP A 253 9.48 -20.53 7.55
C TRP A 253 10.11 -19.14 7.57
N LEU A 254 10.44 -18.64 8.76
CA LEU A 254 11.17 -17.40 8.91
C LEU A 254 12.66 -17.66 8.70
N GLU A 255 13.23 -16.99 7.72
CA GLU A 255 14.65 -17.06 7.39
C GLU A 255 15.33 -15.73 7.72
N ARG A 256 16.55 -15.80 8.24
CA ARG A 256 17.37 -14.65 8.59
C ARG A 256 18.62 -14.63 7.72
N TYR A 257 18.82 -13.54 7.00
CA TYR A 257 19.99 -13.32 6.18
C TYR A 257 20.87 -12.23 6.76
N LYS A 258 22.19 -12.43 6.74
CA LYS A 258 23.15 -11.37 7.05
C LYS A 258 23.18 -10.38 5.88
N ARG A 259 23.16 -9.10 6.20
CA ARG A 259 23.19 -7.99 5.23
C ARG A 259 24.62 -7.52 4.96
#